data_f08dd784e59f3a12a2b5ecde4bda306b
#
_entry.id   f08dd784e59f3a12a2b5ecde4bda306b
#
_cell.length_a   1.000
_cell.length_b   1.000
_cell.length_c   1.000
_cell.angle_alpha   90.00
_cell.angle_beta   90.00
_cell.angle_gamma   90.00
#
_symmetry.space_group_name_H-M   'P 1'
#
loop_
_entity.id
_entity.type
_entity.pdbx_description
1 polymer ?
#
loop_
_entity_poly.entity_id
_entity_poly.type
_entity_poly.pdbx_seq_one_letter_code
_entity_poly.pdbx_strand_id
1 'polypeptide(L)'
;MSESYKNAGVDIEAGYEAVKRMKKHVERTKRIGAMGGLGGFGGMFDLSELPYKQPVLISGTDGVGTKLKLAFAMDKHDTIGIDAVAMCVNDVLAQGAEPLFFLDYLAVGKADPVKIEEIVKGVAEGCVQSGSALVGGETAEMPGLYTEDEYDIAGFSVGAAEKDGIVTGENISEGHLLIGLSSSGLHSNGFSLVRKVLLEDAGLNLDETYTPFERPLGEELLEPTKIYVKPVLEAVKSGKIAGMAHVTGGGFIENLPRMMPDGLGVEIDIGSWPVPPIFPFIQEKGGLKSEEMFNVFNMGIGFVLAVKEEDMTDVIQTLETNGEKAYLIGRVKAGSGVVFGGAGLS
;
A
#
# COMPACT_ATOMS: atom_id res chain seq x y z
N MET A 1 -38.44 -8.88 -9.90
CA MET A 1 -37.86 -8.75 -8.56
C MET A 1 -38.65 -7.74 -7.73
N SER A 2 -38.72 -7.85 -6.40
CA SER A 2 -39.69 -7.10 -5.62
C SER A 2 -39.36 -5.61 -5.64
N GLU A 3 -40.30 -4.84 -6.14
CA GLU A 3 -40.34 -3.37 -6.12
C GLU A 3 -40.12 -2.82 -4.69
N SER A 4 -40.48 -3.61 -3.68
CA SER A 4 -40.25 -3.32 -2.27
C SER A 4 -38.77 -3.25 -1.89
N TYR A 5 -37.89 -4.02 -2.50
CA TYR A 5 -36.45 -4.01 -2.20
C TYR A 5 -35.77 -2.77 -2.82
N LYS A 6 -36.22 -2.41 -4.02
CA LYS A 6 -35.78 -1.17 -4.69
C LYS A 6 -36.25 0.08 -3.93
N ASN A 7 -37.47 0.04 -3.41
CA ASN A 7 -38.03 1.10 -2.56
C ASN A 7 -37.35 1.21 -1.18
N ALA A 8 -36.65 0.14 -0.74
CA ALA A 8 -35.82 0.12 0.45
C ALA A 8 -34.36 0.61 0.20
N GLY A 9 -34.07 1.02 -1.04
CA GLY A 9 -32.78 1.61 -1.41
C GLY A 9 -31.73 0.61 -1.94
N VAL A 10 -32.12 -0.65 -2.30
CA VAL A 10 -31.18 -1.66 -2.82
C VAL A 10 -31.55 -2.01 -4.27
N ASP A 11 -30.61 -1.73 -5.21
CA ASP A 11 -30.77 -2.03 -6.65
C ASP A 11 -29.97 -3.27 -7.07
N ILE A 12 -30.64 -4.43 -7.04
CA ILE A 12 -30.04 -5.73 -7.41
C ILE A 12 -29.59 -5.75 -8.88
N GLU A 13 -30.29 -5.06 -9.79
CA GLU A 13 -29.93 -5.03 -11.21
C GLU A 13 -28.64 -4.24 -11.43
N ALA A 14 -28.46 -3.14 -10.70
CA ALA A 14 -27.19 -2.40 -10.67
C ALA A 14 -26.04 -3.28 -10.19
N GLY A 15 -26.26 -4.11 -9.15
CA GLY A 15 -25.29 -5.10 -8.69
C GLY A 15 -24.89 -6.10 -9.78
N TYR A 16 -25.84 -6.67 -10.50
CA TYR A 16 -25.55 -7.60 -11.60
C TYR A 16 -24.81 -6.94 -12.78
N GLU A 17 -25.18 -5.71 -13.13
CA GLU A 17 -24.46 -4.96 -14.15
C GLU A 17 -23.02 -4.64 -13.72
N ALA A 18 -22.79 -4.28 -12.46
CA ALA A 18 -21.46 -4.07 -11.91
C ALA A 18 -20.59 -5.33 -12.05
N VAL A 19 -21.11 -6.51 -11.61
CA VAL A 19 -20.39 -7.79 -11.74
C VAL A 19 -20.04 -8.10 -13.21
N LYS A 20 -20.96 -7.84 -14.13
CA LYS A 20 -20.70 -8.05 -15.56
C LYS A 20 -19.57 -7.15 -16.08
N ARG A 21 -19.55 -5.87 -15.66
CA ARG A 21 -18.52 -4.90 -16.04
C ARG A 21 -17.15 -5.24 -15.48
N MET A 22 -17.07 -5.67 -14.22
CA MET A 22 -15.84 -6.04 -13.53
C MET A 22 -15.14 -7.25 -14.14
N LYS A 23 -15.87 -8.19 -14.74
CA LYS A 23 -15.35 -9.48 -15.21
C LYS A 23 -14.07 -9.36 -16.06
N LYS A 24 -14.03 -8.41 -17.01
CA LYS A 24 -12.87 -8.19 -17.89
C LYS A 24 -11.62 -7.76 -17.13
N HIS A 25 -11.78 -7.04 -16.00
CA HIS A 25 -10.67 -6.58 -15.17
C HIS A 25 -10.13 -7.73 -14.31
N VAL A 26 -11.03 -8.51 -13.69
CA VAL A 26 -10.66 -9.69 -12.89
C VAL A 26 -9.95 -10.76 -13.73
N GLU A 27 -10.37 -10.98 -14.96
CA GLU A 27 -9.72 -11.92 -15.90
C GLU A 27 -8.21 -11.60 -16.12
N ARG A 28 -7.80 -10.34 -16.02
CA ARG A 28 -6.40 -9.90 -16.16
C ARG A 28 -5.50 -10.38 -15.01
N THR A 29 -6.09 -10.69 -13.86
CA THR A 29 -5.37 -11.09 -12.65
C THR A 29 -5.14 -12.59 -12.55
N LYS A 30 -5.58 -13.39 -13.55
CA LYS A 30 -5.44 -14.84 -13.54
C LYS A 30 -3.96 -15.24 -13.44
N ARG A 31 -3.70 -16.20 -12.56
CA ARG A 31 -2.37 -16.81 -12.38
C ARG A 31 -2.49 -18.30 -12.09
N ILE A 32 -1.36 -19.00 -12.11
CA ILE A 32 -1.24 -20.41 -11.70
C ILE A 32 -1.70 -20.53 -10.24
N GLY A 33 -2.48 -21.57 -9.97
CA GLY A 33 -3.08 -21.87 -8.66
C GLY A 33 -4.46 -21.24 -8.46
N ALA A 34 -4.80 -20.12 -9.12
CA ALA A 34 -6.13 -19.54 -9.00
C ALA A 34 -7.19 -20.41 -9.70
N MET A 35 -8.20 -20.85 -8.96
CA MET A 35 -9.25 -21.75 -9.43
C MET A 35 -10.62 -21.05 -9.48
N GLY A 36 -11.45 -21.48 -10.42
CA GLY A 36 -12.82 -20.97 -10.52
C GLY A 36 -12.89 -19.59 -11.22
N GLY A 37 -13.95 -18.85 -10.93
CA GLY A 37 -14.23 -17.52 -11.47
C GLY A 37 -15.21 -16.77 -10.57
N LEU A 38 -15.52 -15.51 -10.92
CA LEU A 38 -16.48 -14.69 -10.19
C LEU A 38 -17.84 -15.37 -10.10
N GLY A 39 -18.49 -15.29 -8.91
CA GLY A 39 -19.85 -15.76 -8.64
C GLY A 39 -19.93 -17.08 -7.87
N GLY A 40 -18.78 -17.65 -7.45
CA GLY A 40 -18.77 -18.75 -6.46
C GLY A 40 -18.97 -18.24 -5.03
N PHE A 41 -19.18 -19.16 -4.08
CA PHE A 41 -19.29 -18.81 -2.64
C PHE A 41 -17.96 -18.35 -2.03
N GLY A 42 -16.82 -18.68 -2.64
CA GLY A 42 -15.49 -18.30 -2.16
C GLY A 42 -14.45 -18.42 -3.25
N GLY A 43 -13.34 -17.70 -3.06
CA GLY A 43 -12.15 -17.84 -3.90
C GLY A 43 -11.40 -19.13 -3.56
N MET A 44 -10.95 -19.86 -4.57
CA MET A 44 -10.16 -21.07 -4.41
C MET A 44 -8.75 -20.86 -4.98
N PHE A 45 -7.76 -21.38 -4.29
CA PHE A 45 -6.38 -21.33 -4.73
C PHE A 45 -5.67 -22.66 -4.43
N ASP A 46 -5.11 -23.29 -5.46
CA ASP A 46 -4.39 -24.55 -5.35
C ASP A 46 -2.89 -24.31 -5.13
N LEU A 47 -2.43 -24.53 -3.91
CA LEU A 47 -1.02 -24.38 -3.55
C LEU A 47 -0.14 -25.47 -4.14
N SER A 48 -0.68 -26.61 -4.52
CA SER A 48 0.10 -27.74 -5.09
C SER A 48 0.67 -27.43 -6.48
N GLU A 49 0.13 -26.42 -7.17
CA GLU A 49 0.63 -25.92 -8.45
C GLU A 49 1.90 -25.05 -8.30
N LEU A 50 2.29 -24.70 -7.06
CA LEU A 50 3.45 -23.86 -6.79
C LEU A 50 4.60 -24.67 -6.20
N PRO A 51 5.88 -24.26 -6.39
CA PRO A 51 7.05 -25.05 -6.04
C PRO A 51 7.42 -25.03 -4.54
N TYR A 52 6.45 -24.79 -3.65
CA TYR A 52 6.68 -24.81 -2.22
C TYR A 52 6.78 -26.25 -1.68
N LYS A 53 7.73 -26.49 -0.77
CA LYS A 53 7.87 -27.77 -0.05
C LYS A 53 7.20 -27.72 1.32
N GLN A 54 7.38 -26.61 2.02
CA GLN A 54 6.79 -26.34 3.33
C GLN A 54 6.21 -24.92 3.35
N PRO A 55 5.10 -24.65 2.62
CA PRO A 55 4.55 -23.32 2.54
C PRO A 55 4.00 -22.86 3.90
N VAL A 56 4.32 -21.62 4.26
CA VAL A 56 3.64 -20.90 5.34
C VAL A 56 2.80 -19.80 4.71
N LEU A 57 1.53 -19.73 5.11
CA LEU A 57 0.62 -18.68 4.64
C LEU A 57 0.77 -17.44 5.51
N ILE A 58 0.88 -16.30 4.86
CA ILE A 58 0.93 -14.98 5.45
C ILE A 58 -0.26 -14.18 4.91
N SER A 59 -1.00 -13.52 5.77
CA SER A 59 -2.15 -12.71 5.37
C SER A 59 -2.07 -11.30 5.92
N GLY A 60 -2.58 -10.35 5.15
CA GLY A 60 -2.73 -8.95 5.53
C GLY A 60 -4.11 -8.44 5.13
N THR A 61 -4.67 -7.55 5.94
CA THR A 61 -5.92 -6.86 5.65
C THR A 61 -5.77 -5.39 6.01
N ASP A 62 -6.24 -4.53 5.12
CA ASP A 62 -6.20 -3.08 5.33
C ASP A 62 -7.24 -2.39 4.45
N GLY A 63 -7.51 -1.12 4.74
CA GLY A 63 -8.34 -0.24 3.93
C GLY A 63 -7.53 0.90 3.30
N VAL A 64 -8.24 1.86 2.70
CA VAL A 64 -7.61 3.05 2.11
C VAL A 64 -7.65 4.23 3.09
N GLY A 65 -8.62 4.25 3.98
CA GLY A 65 -8.78 5.32 4.94
C GLY A 65 -9.28 6.64 4.33
N THR A 66 -8.93 7.76 4.97
CA THR A 66 -9.52 9.07 4.64
C THR A 66 -9.03 9.70 3.34
N LYS A 67 -8.11 9.06 2.60
CA LYS A 67 -7.80 9.37 1.19
C LYS A 67 -9.05 9.27 0.31
N LEU A 68 -10.00 8.39 0.65
CA LEU A 68 -11.29 8.26 -0.03
C LEU A 68 -12.05 9.59 -0.14
N LYS A 69 -11.94 10.48 0.85
CA LYS A 69 -12.59 11.80 0.81
C LYS A 69 -12.10 12.67 -0.36
N LEU A 70 -10.85 12.47 -0.80
CA LEU A 70 -10.33 13.16 -1.99
C LEU A 70 -10.88 12.52 -3.27
N ALA A 71 -10.98 11.19 -3.31
CA ALA A 71 -11.60 10.49 -4.44
C ALA A 71 -13.05 10.93 -4.64
N PHE A 72 -13.81 11.12 -3.56
CA PHE A 72 -15.19 11.66 -3.61
C PHE A 72 -15.21 13.10 -4.13
N ALA A 73 -14.33 13.96 -3.59
CA ALA A 73 -14.27 15.37 -3.99
C ALA A 73 -13.85 15.58 -5.46
N MET A 74 -12.99 14.69 -5.98
CA MET A 74 -12.48 14.72 -7.35
C MET A 74 -13.32 13.89 -8.32
N ASP A 75 -14.32 13.15 -7.84
CA ASP A 75 -15.06 12.13 -8.61
C ASP A 75 -14.12 11.21 -9.41
N LYS A 76 -13.02 10.76 -8.76
CA LYS A 76 -11.96 9.94 -9.36
C LYS A 76 -11.73 8.69 -8.53
N HIS A 77 -12.11 7.54 -9.07
CA HIS A 77 -12.22 6.28 -8.32
C HIS A 77 -11.30 5.16 -8.83
N ASP A 78 -10.67 5.34 -9.98
CA ASP A 78 -9.94 4.27 -10.68
C ASP A 78 -8.55 3.97 -10.10
N THR A 79 -8.04 4.79 -9.18
CA THR A 79 -6.74 4.57 -8.51
C THR A 79 -6.85 4.02 -7.08
N ILE A 80 -7.98 4.25 -6.41
CA ILE A 80 -8.20 3.86 -5.01
C ILE A 80 -8.08 2.36 -4.76
N GLY A 81 -8.50 1.54 -5.74
CA GLY A 81 -8.34 0.09 -5.66
C GLY A 81 -6.87 -0.35 -5.62
N ILE A 82 -5.96 0.40 -6.26
CA ILE A 82 -4.51 0.14 -6.19
C ILE A 82 -4.03 0.37 -4.75
N ASP A 83 -4.48 1.45 -4.10
CA ASP A 83 -4.15 1.72 -2.69
C ASP A 83 -4.57 0.57 -1.78
N ALA A 84 -5.81 0.08 -1.91
CA ALA A 84 -6.32 -1.02 -1.10
C ALA A 84 -5.48 -2.30 -1.26
N VAL A 85 -5.09 -2.63 -2.49
CA VAL A 85 -4.21 -3.78 -2.75
C VAL A 85 -2.82 -3.55 -2.18
N ALA A 86 -2.21 -2.38 -2.45
CA ALA A 86 -0.85 -2.05 -2.04
C ALA A 86 -0.66 -2.15 -0.52
N MET A 87 -1.61 -1.62 0.26
CA MET A 87 -1.55 -1.67 1.72
C MET A 87 -1.48 -3.11 2.24
N CYS A 88 -2.26 -4.03 1.65
CA CYS A 88 -2.28 -5.44 2.05
C CYS A 88 -1.06 -6.22 1.54
N VAL A 89 -0.72 -6.08 0.24
CA VAL A 89 0.33 -6.92 -0.36
C VAL A 89 1.74 -6.53 0.06
N ASN A 90 1.98 -5.24 0.38
CA ASN A 90 3.26 -4.79 0.90
C ASN A 90 3.50 -5.29 2.34
N ASP A 91 2.44 -5.44 3.15
CA ASP A 91 2.54 -6.04 4.48
C ASP A 91 2.85 -7.55 4.41
N VAL A 92 2.21 -8.26 3.48
CA VAL A 92 2.52 -9.67 3.19
C VAL A 92 3.98 -9.81 2.72
N LEU A 93 4.43 -8.92 1.84
CA LEU A 93 5.80 -8.85 1.34
C LEU A 93 6.83 -8.61 2.45
N ALA A 94 6.50 -7.79 3.46
CA ALA A 94 7.40 -7.48 4.57
C ALA A 94 7.83 -8.71 5.39
N GLN A 95 7.10 -9.83 5.24
CA GLN A 95 7.49 -11.13 5.81
C GLN A 95 8.18 -12.05 4.79
N GLY A 96 8.57 -11.55 3.60
CA GLY A 96 9.21 -12.33 2.54
C GLY A 96 8.25 -13.19 1.72
N ALA A 97 6.95 -13.00 1.87
CA ALA A 97 5.95 -13.82 1.19
C ALA A 97 5.52 -13.24 -0.16
N GLU A 98 5.31 -14.13 -1.13
CA GLU A 98 4.69 -13.81 -2.41
C GLU A 98 3.18 -13.70 -2.23
N PRO A 99 2.53 -12.56 -2.52
CA PRO A 99 1.08 -12.46 -2.54
C PRO A 99 0.48 -13.39 -3.61
N LEU A 100 -0.44 -14.27 -3.20
CA LEU A 100 -1.03 -15.29 -4.08
C LEU A 100 -2.38 -14.86 -4.60
N PHE A 101 -3.25 -14.40 -3.71
CA PHE A 101 -4.59 -13.96 -4.05
C PHE A 101 -5.07 -12.84 -3.15
N PHE A 102 -6.07 -12.15 -3.65
CA PHE A 102 -6.69 -10.99 -3.05
C PHE A 102 -8.22 -11.12 -3.05
N LEU A 103 -8.84 -10.58 -2.03
CA LEU A 103 -10.29 -10.39 -1.89
C LEU A 103 -10.54 -8.95 -1.48
N ASP A 104 -11.59 -8.33 -1.99
CA ASP A 104 -12.03 -7.01 -1.55
C ASP A 104 -13.40 -7.04 -0.88
N TYR A 105 -13.63 -6.08 0.01
CA TYR A 105 -14.96 -5.75 0.52
C TYR A 105 -15.23 -4.29 0.19
N LEU A 106 -16.23 -4.05 -0.66
CA LEU A 106 -16.67 -2.74 -1.08
C LEU A 106 -18.07 -2.46 -0.54
N ALA A 107 -18.18 -1.54 0.41
CA ALA A 107 -19.44 -1.06 0.95
C ALA A 107 -19.80 0.29 0.32
N VAL A 108 -20.95 0.39 -0.34
CA VAL A 108 -21.39 1.61 -1.04
C VAL A 108 -22.70 2.13 -0.48
N GLY A 109 -22.89 3.45 -0.44
CA GLY A 109 -24.16 4.04 -0.08
C GLY A 109 -25.25 3.78 -1.12
N LYS A 110 -24.84 3.76 -2.41
CA LYS A 110 -25.68 3.44 -3.55
C LYS A 110 -24.89 2.69 -4.61
N ALA A 111 -25.48 1.66 -5.19
CA ALA A 111 -24.85 0.88 -6.24
C ALA A 111 -24.87 1.65 -7.57
N ASP A 112 -23.73 2.24 -7.93
CA ASP A 112 -23.43 2.79 -9.26
C ASP A 112 -22.50 1.82 -10.00
N PRO A 113 -22.97 1.12 -11.04
CA PRO A 113 -22.15 0.13 -11.76
C PRO A 113 -20.90 0.69 -12.40
N VAL A 114 -20.89 1.98 -12.80
CA VAL A 114 -19.72 2.63 -13.40
C VAL A 114 -18.67 2.91 -12.36
N LYS A 115 -19.06 3.52 -11.25
CA LYS A 115 -18.17 3.81 -10.11
C LYS A 115 -17.59 2.52 -9.52
N ILE A 116 -18.41 1.49 -9.33
CA ILE A 116 -17.96 0.17 -8.86
C ILE A 116 -16.95 -0.46 -9.85
N GLU A 117 -17.21 -0.38 -11.18
CA GLU A 117 -16.27 -0.85 -12.19
C GLU A 117 -14.91 -0.12 -12.08
N GLU A 118 -14.89 1.20 -11.90
CA GLU A 118 -13.66 1.97 -11.76
C GLU A 118 -12.86 1.56 -10.51
N ILE A 119 -13.52 1.40 -9.37
CA ILE A 119 -12.87 0.96 -8.13
C ILE A 119 -12.25 -0.43 -8.33
N VAL A 120 -13.02 -1.40 -8.84
CA VAL A 120 -12.53 -2.78 -9.04
C VAL A 120 -11.50 -2.87 -10.16
N LYS A 121 -11.54 -1.98 -11.17
CA LYS A 121 -10.45 -1.82 -12.14
C LYS A 121 -9.14 -1.47 -11.44
N GLY A 122 -9.17 -0.56 -10.47
CA GLY A 122 -8.00 -0.23 -9.64
C GLY A 122 -7.53 -1.42 -8.81
N VAL A 123 -8.44 -2.17 -8.18
CA VAL A 123 -8.11 -3.40 -7.44
C VAL A 123 -7.43 -4.42 -8.36
N ALA A 124 -8.00 -4.67 -9.54
CA ALA A 124 -7.42 -5.59 -10.51
C ALA A 124 -6.04 -5.13 -10.99
N GLU A 125 -5.84 -3.82 -11.19
CA GLU A 125 -4.53 -3.27 -11.55
C GLU A 125 -3.50 -3.51 -10.44
N GLY A 126 -3.83 -3.25 -9.18
CA GLY A 126 -2.97 -3.55 -8.04
C GLY A 126 -2.63 -5.06 -7.95
N CYS A 127 -3.60 -5.93 -8.21
CA CYS A 127 -3.38 -7.37 -8.28
C CYS A 127 -2.42 -7.76 -9.42
N VAL A 128 -2.51 -7.16 -10.60
CA VAL A 128 -1.58 -7.37 -11.73
C VAL A 128 -0.16 -6.91 -11.35
N GLN A 129 -0.04 -5.75 -10.71
CA GLN A 129 1.25 -5.23 -10.26
C GLN A 129 1.90 -6.13 -9.23
N SER A 130 1.16 -6.62 -8.24
CA SER A 130 1.65 -7.54 -7.20
C SER A 130 1.80 -8.99 -7.70
N GLY A 131 1.20 -9.35 -8.84
CA GLY A 131 1.17 -10.72 -9.35
C GLY A 131 0.18 -11.62 -8.61
N SER A 132 -0.74 -11.07 -7.81
CA SER A 132 -1.79 -11.82 -7.13
C SER A 132 -3.05 -11.97 -8.01
N ALA A 133 -3.87 -12.98 -7.71
CA ALA A 133 -5.15 -13.16 -8.36
C ALA A 133 -6.29 -12.53 -7.55
N LEU A 134 -7.13 -11.72 -8.18
CA LEU A 134 -8.41 -11.31 -7.58
C LEU A 134 -9.39 -12.48 -7.70
N VAL A 135 -9.57 -13.25 -6.64
CA VAL A 135 -10.33 -14.52 -6.66
C VAL A 135 -11.77 -14.38 -6.19
N GLY A 136 -12.14 -13.21 -5.67
CA GLY A 136 -13.48 -12.92 -5.20
C GLY A 136 -13.52 -11.60 -4.46
N GLY A 137 -14.65 -11.31 -3.87
CA GLY A 137 -14.91 -10.12 -3.10
C GLY A 137 -16.40 -10.00 -2.77
N GLU A 138 -16.78 -8.92 -2.12
CA GLU A 138 -18.16 -8.59 -1.81
C GLU A 138 -18.42 -7.11 -2.13
N THR A 139 -19.54 -6.83 -2.77
CA THR A 139 -20.04 -5.46 -2.93
C THR A 139 -21.39 -5.36 -2.24
N ALA A 140 -21.46 -4.58 -1.17
CA ALA A 140 -22.65 -4.40 -0.34
C ALA A 140 -23.21 -2.98 -0.52
N GLU A 141 -24.48 -2.89 -0.95
CA GLU A 141 -25.22 -1.64 -0.93
C GLU A 141 -25.80 -1.43 0.47
N MET A 142 -25.41 -0.33 1.13
CA MET A 142 -25.71 -0.07 2.54
C MET A 142 -26.36 1.32 2.73
N PRO A 143 -27.60 1.49 2.24
CA PRO A 143 -28.31 2.76 2.34
C PRO A 143 -28.53 3.18 3.80
N GLY A 144 -28.23 4.44 4.11
CA GLY A 144 -28.34 5.00 5.45
C GLY A 144 -27.12 4.75 6.36
N LEU A 145 -26.18 3.87 5.97
CA LEU A 145 -24.88 3.76 6.65
C LEU A 145 -23.84 4.67 5.98
N TYR A 146 -23.81 4.66 4.64
CA TYR A 146 -23.04 5.59 3.82
C TYR A 146 -23.99 6.55 3.10
N THR A 147 -23.53 7.77 2.78
CA THR A 147 -24.25 8.65 1.85
C THR A 147 -24.19 8.07 0.43
N GLU A 148 -25.10 8.50 -0.47
CA GLU A 148 -25.22 7.91 -1.81
C GLU A 148 -23.91 7.94 -2.61
N ASP A 149 -23.07 8.97 -2.41
CA ASP A 149 -21.83 9.18 -3.14
C ASP A 149 -20.59 8.59 -2.44
N GLU A 150 -20.74 8.10 -1.22
CA GLU A 150 -19.64 7.58 -0.40
C GLU A 150 -19.59 6.06 -0.43
N TYR A 151 -18.39 5.55 -0.22
CA TYR A 151 -18.10 4.12 -0.06
C TYR A 151 -16.92 3.92 0.87
N ASP A 152 -16.75 2.68 1.32
CA ASP A 152 -15.52 2.20 1.95
C ASP A 152 -15.03 0.94 1.24
N ILE A 153 -13.71 0.77 1.19
CA ILE A 153 -13.08 -0.40 0.59
C ILE A 153 -11.98 -0.93 1.51
N ALA A 154 -12.02 -2.23 1.73
CA ALA A 154 -10.99 -2.96 2.42
C ALA A 154 -10.54 -4.16 1.58
N GLY A 155 -9.28 -4.54 1.74
CA GLY A 155 -8.68 -5.69 1.10
C GLY A 155 -8.25 -6.75 2.08
N PHE A 156 -8.13 -7.96 1.56
CA PHE A 156 -7.56 -9.11 2.24
C PHE A 156 -6.65 -9.86 1.27
N SER A 157 -5.35 -9.87 1.57
CA SER A 157 -4.34 -10.58 0.79
C SER A 157 -3.87 -11.82 1.53
N VAL A 158 -3.67 -12.90 0.79
CA VAL A 158 -2.99 -14.09 1.27
C VAL A 158 -1.80 -14.35 0.38
N GLY A 159 -0.64 -14.50 0.99
CA GLY A 159 0.60 -14.89 0.35
C GLY A 159 1.18 -16.15 0.97
N ALA A 160 2.26 -16.63 0.38
CA ALA A 160 3.03 -17.75 0.91
C ALA A 160 4.53 -17.48 0.81
N ALA A 161 5.26 -18.03 1.76
CA ALA A 161 6.71 -18.17 1.72
C ALA A 161 7.09 -19.61 2.03
N GLU A 162 8.26 -20.06 1.51
CA GLU A 162 8.87 -21.27 2.02
C GLU A 162 9.24 -21.04 3.50
N LYS A 163 9.04 -22.04 4.36
CA LYS A 163 9.22 -21.90 5.82
C LYS A 163 10.60 -21.33 6.19
N ASP A 164 11.64 -21.79 5.49
CA ASP A 164 13.02 -21.35 5.73
C ASP A 164 13.33 -19.98 5.05
N GLY A 165 12.41 -19.45 4.25
CA GLY A 165 12.53 -18.18 3.54
C GLY A 165 11.75 -17.02 4.18
N ILE A 166 11.07 -17.25 5.32
CA ILE A 166 10.34 -16.21 6.02
C ILE A 166 11.32 -15.18 6.60
N VAL A 167 11.03 -13.90 6.38
CA VAL A 167 11.82 -12.79 6.91
C VAL A 167 11.14 -12.25 8.17
N THR A 168 11.72 -12.56 9.34
CA THR A 168 11.16 -12.20 10.66
C THR A 168 11.85 -11.02 11.32
N GLY A 169 13.02 -10.62 10.83
CA GLY A 169 13.87 -9.64 11.51
C GLY A 169 14.81 -10.23 12.57
N GLU A 170 14.61 -11.48 13.00
CA GLU A 170 15.42 -12.12 14.06
C GLU A 170 16.94 -12.16 13.76
N ASN A 171 17.29 -12.14 12.47
CA ASN A 171 18.67 -12.13 12.02
C ASN A 171 19.30 -10.73 11.89
N ILE A 172 18.55 -9.68 12.25
CA ILE A 172 19.10 -8.32 12.28
C ILE A 172 20.07 -8.19 13.44
N SER A 173 21.20 -7.55 13.19
CA SER A 173 22.23 -7.26 14.19
C SER A 173 22.75 -5.83 14.07
N GLU A 174 23.39 -5.34 15.11
CA GLU A 174 24.07 -4.05 15.08
C GLU A 174 25.05 -3.97 13.92
N GLY A 175 25.05 -2.84 13.19
CA GLY A 175 25.86 -2.61 12.01
C GLY A 175 25.19 -2.98 10.69
N HIS A 176 24.04 -3.68 10.68
CA HIS A 176 23.27 -3.85 9.45
C HIS A 176 22.88 -2.49 8.86
N LEU A 177 22.91 -2.40 7.54
CA LEU A 177 22.55 -1.20 6.79
C LEU A 177 21.07 -1.23 6.42
N LEU A 178 20.48 -0.04 6.32
CA LEU A 178 19.08 0.14 5.93
C LEU A 178 19.01 0.69 4.52
N ILE A 179 18.38 -0.07 3.63
CA ILE A 179 18.09 0.33 2.25
C ILE A 179 16.63 0.77 2.19
N GLY A 180 16.39 2.04 1.85
CA GLY A 180 15.06 2.59 1.65
C GLY A 180 14.66 2.61 0.19
N LEU A 181 13.43 2.21 -0.12
CA LEU A 181 12.84 2.26 -1.45
C LEU A 181 11.93 3.47 -1.58
N SER A 182 12.08 4.21 -2.70
CA SER A 182 11.29 5.43 -2.92
C SER A 182 9.79 5.17 -2.91
N SER A 183 9.03 6.04 -2.24
CA SER A 183 7.58 6.09 -2.38
C SER A 183 7.16 6.80 -3.66
N SER A 184 5.89 6.65 -4.05
CA SER A 184 5.26 7.43 -5.12
C SER A 184 4.75 8.79 -4.65
N GLY A 185 4.73 9.02 -3.34
CA GLY A 185 4.17 10.18 -2.66
C GLY A 185 3.70 9.83 -1.26
N LEU A 186 2.57 10.36 -0.86
CA LEU A 186 1.98 10.15 0.48
C LEU A 186 1.54 8.70 0.75
N HIS A 187 1.31 7.93 -0.30
CA HIS A 187 0.64 6.63 -0.23
C HIS A 187 -0.81 6.75 0.28
N SER A 188 -1.20 5.97 1.31
CA SER A 188 -2.57 5.99 1.85
C SER A 188 -2.63 6.47 3.31
N ASN A 189 -1.58 7.16 3.80
CA ASN A 189 -1.47 7.54 5.20
C ASN A 189 -1.40 9.05 5.42
N GLY A 190 -1.86 9.51 6.58
CA GLY A 190 -1.80 10.92 6.97
C GLY A 190 -2.86 11.83 6.32
N PHE A 191 -3.82 11.31 5.57
CA PHE A 191 -4.77 12.11 4.79
C PHE A 191 -5.74 12.94 5.62
N SER A 192 -6.01 12.59 6.88
CA SER A 192 -6.77 13.47 7.78
C SER A 192 -6.01 14.77 8.05
N LEU A 193 -4.70 14.69 8.29
CA LEU A 193 -3.85 15.86 8.48
C LEU A 193 -3.68 16.64 7.16
N VAL A 194 -3.44 15.94 6.05
CA VAL A 194 -3.30 16.56 4.71
C VAL A 194 -4.54 17.40 4.37
N ARG A 195 -5.74 16.84 4.53
CA ARG A 195 -6.99 17.55 4.25
C ARG A 195 -7.18 18.74 5.17
N LYS A 196 -6.90 18.55 6.46
CA LYS A 196 -6.97 19.67 7.42
C LYS A 196 -6.03 20.81 7.02
N VAL A 197 -4.76 20.51 6.79
CA VAL A 197 -3.73 21.52 6.48
C VAL A 197 -3.98 22.20 5.13
N LEU A 198 -4.17 21.42 4.07
CA LEU A 198 -4.20 21.98 2.71
C LEU A 198 -5.59 22.52 2.32
N LEU A 199 -6.67 21.81 2.67
CA LEU A 199 -8.01 22.18 2.21
C LEU A 199 -8.76 23.04 3.23
N GLU A 200 -8.73 22.70 4.53
CA GLU A 200 -9.50 23.41 5.55
C GLU A 200 -8.75 24.67 6.02
N ASP A 201 -7.47 24.56 6.41
CA ASP A 201 -6.72 25.66 7.01
C ASP A 201 -6.12 26.60 5.94
N ALA A 202 -5.49 26.04 4.88
CA ALA A 202 -4.89 26.83 3.80
C ALA A 202 -5.88 27.20 2.66
N GLY A 203 -7.05 26.56 2.60
CA GLY A 203 -8.12 26.86 1.63
C GLY A 203 -7.72 26.56 0.19
N LEU A 204 -6.80 25.60 -0.05
CA LEU A 204 -6.35 25.26 -1.39
C LEU A 204 -7.41 24.46 -2.16
N ASN A 205 -7.44 24.67 -3.48
CA ASN A 205 -8.37 24.00 -4.39
C ASN A 205 -7.70 22.79 -5.04
N LEU A 206 -8.40 21.66 -5.07
CA LEU A 206 -7.88 20.40 -5.64
C LEU A 206 -7.66 20.48 -7.15
N ASP A 207 -8.42 21.30 -7.87
CA ASP A 207 -8.33 21.46 -9.32
C ASP A 207 -7.21 22.43 -9.76
N GLU A 208 -6.59 23.12 -8.81
CA GLU A 208 -5.52 24.08 -9.10
C GLU A 208 -4.13 23.44 -8.99
N THR A 209 -3.20 23.95 -9.82
CA THR A 209 -1.79 23.57 -9.79
C THR A 209 -1.01 24.59 -8.96
N TYR A 210 -0.30 24.12 -7.96
CA TYR A 210 0.54 24.95 -7.08
C TYR A 210 2.02 24.61 -7.28
N THR A 211 2.88 25.62 -7.23
CA THR A 211 4.34 25.38 -7.20
C THR A 211 4.68 24.62 -5.90
N PRO A 212 5.43 23.49 -5.93
CA PRO A 212 6.30 23.07 -7.05
C PRO A 212 5.71 22.01 -8.00
N PHE A 213 4.41 21.75 -7.99
CA PHE A 213 3.79 20.68 -8.79
C PHE A 213 3.57 21.08 -10.25
N GLU A 214 3.56 20.09 -11.14
CA GLU A 214 3.27 20.25 -12.58
C GLU A 214 1.83 19.83 -12.95
N ARG A 215 1.09 19.27 -11.98
CA ARG A 215 -0.29 18.79 -12.13
C ARG A 215 -1.18 19.36 -11.03
N PRO A 216 -2.52 19.28 -11.15
CA PRO A 216 -3.45 19.70 -10.11
C PRO A 216 -3.17 19.03 -8.77
N LEU A 217 -3.41 19.76 -7.67
CA LEU A 217 -3.18 19.27 -6.31
C LEU A 217 -3.91 17.96 -6.02
N GLY A 218 -5.16 17.84 -6.49
CA GLY A 218 -5.93 16.61 -6.31
C GLY A 218 -5.30 15.39 -6.98
N GLU A 219 -4.70 15.56 -8.17
CA GLU A 219 -3.97 14.46 -8.84
C GLU A 219 -2.68 14.10 -8.11
N GLU A 220 -1.98 15.09 -7.56
CA GLU A 220 -0.79 14.86 -6.72
C GLU A 220 -1.13 14.05 -5.47
N LEU A 221 -2.23 14.41 -4.81
CA LEU A 221 -2.69 13.75 -3.59
C LEU A 221 -3.30 12.36 -3.85
N LEU A 222 -3.89 12.12 -5.02
CA LEU A 222 -4.46 10.83 -5.41
C LEU A 222 -3.44 9.85 -6.02
N GLU A 223 -2.14 10.23 -6.11
CA GLU A 223 -1.10 9.30 -6.56
C GLU A 223 -1.20 7.97 -5.78
N PRO A 224 -1.32 6.81 -6.47
CA PRO A 224 -1.50 5.54 -5.79
C PRO A 224 -0.31 5.13 -4.94
N THR A 225 -0.59 4.37 -3.90
CA THR A 225 0.43 3.67 -3.11
C THR A 225 1.23 2.72 -3.99
N LYS A 226 2.54 2.81 -3.91
CA LYS A 226 3.46 1.97 -4.68
C LYS A 226 3.44 0.53 -4.19
N ILE A 227 3.46 -0.41 -5.13
CA ILE A 227 3.54 -1.85 -4.87
C ILE A 227 4.98 -2.30 -5.10
N TYR A 228 5.62 -2.83 -4.06
CA TYR A 228 7.03 -3.21 -4.05
C TYR A 228 7.27 -4.69 -4.33
N VAL A 229 6.21 -5.48 -4.54
CA VAL A 229 6.24 -6.95 -4.51
C VAL A 229 7.28 -7.54 -5.46
N LYS A 230 7.21 -7.24 -6.75
CA LYS A 230 8.06 -7.90 -7.76
C LYS A 230 9.55 -7.65 -7.53
N PRO A 231 10.04 -6.39 -7.41
CA PRO A 231 11.46 -6.12 -7.24
C PRO A 231 12.00 -6.62 -5.89
N VAL A 232 11.21 -6.52 -4.82
CA VAL A 232 11.66 -6.98 -3.49
C VAL A 232 11.69 -8.49 -3.41
N LEU A 233 10.74 -9.23 -4.01
CA LEU A 233 10.82 -10.70 -4.07
C LEU A 233 12.07 -11.19 -4.81
N GLU A 234 12.53 -10.50 -5.86
CA GLU A 234 13.79 -10.84 -6.52
C GLU A 234 14.98 -10.64 -5.57
N ALA A 235 14.97 -9.60 -4.76
CA ALA A 235 16.01 -9.39 -3.74
C ALA A 235 15.94 -10.45 -2.62
N VAL A 236 14.73 -10.81 -2.17
CA VAL A 236 14.52 -11.85 -1.13
C VAL A 236 15.09 -13.22 -1.55
N LYS A 237 15.00 -13.59 -2.83
CA LYS A 237 15.57 -14.84 -3.35
C LYS A 237 17.07 -14.99 -3.12
N SER A 238 17.79 -13.89 -2.92
CA SER A 238 19.23 -13.92 -2.60
C SER A 238 19.54 -14.48 -1.21
N GLY A 239 18.57 -14.52 -0.30
CA GLY A 239 18.77 -14.87 1.12
C GLY A 239 19.54 -13.82 1.93
N LYS A 240 19.75 -12.62 1.38
CA LYS A 240 20.56 -11.54 1.98
C LYS A 240 19.79 -10.54 2.81
N ILE A 241 18.45 -10.64 2.81
CA ILE A 241 17.55 -9.73 3.55
C ILE A 241 17.33 -10.27 4.96
N ALA A 242 17.73 -9.50 5.95
CA ALA A 242 17.58 -9.85 7.36
C ALA A 242 16.24 -9.40 7.96
N GLY A 243 15.67 -8.31 7.46
CA GLY A 243 14.38 -7.79 7.88
C GLY A 243 13.82 -6.78 6.89
N MET A 244 12.52 -6.56 6.94
CA MET A 244 11.82 -5.61 6.07
C MET A 244 10.71 -4.87 6.83
N ALA A 245 10.43 -3.64 6.42
CA ALA A 245 9.34 -2.84 6.97
C ALA A 245 8.61 -2.08 5.85
N HIS A 246 7.29 -2.14 5.84
CA HIS A 246 6.42 -1.27 5.06
C HIS A 246 6.16 0.01 5.86
N VAL A 247 6.49 1.18 5.32
CA VAL A 247 6.35 2.47 6.00
C VAL A 247 4.95 3.02 5.74
N THR A 248 4.07 2.86 6.72
CA THR A 248 2.66 3.26 6.69
C THR A 248 2.36 4.37 7.71
N GLY A 249 1.15 4.42 8.26
CA GLY A 249 0.80 5.32 9.36
C GLY A 249 1.74 5.16 10.55
N GLY A 250 2.12 6.27 11.19
CA GLY A 250 3.17 6.28 12.20
C GLY A 250 4.59 6.45 11.64
N GLY A 251 4.73 6.53 10.30
CA GLY A 251 5.99 6.84 9.61
C GLY A 251 7.15 5.92 9.99
N PHE A 252 8.36 6.47 10.02
CA PHE A 252 9.56 5.72 10.41
C PHE A 252 9.53 5.29 11.88
N ILE A 253 8.96 6.12 12.74
CA ILE A 253 9.03 5.97 14.21
C ILE A 253 8.29 4.72 14.67
N GLU A 254 7.14 4.40 14.08
CA GLU A 254 6.33 3.25 14.48
C GLU A 254 6.61 1.99 13.64
N ASN A 255 7.04 2.14 12.38
CA ASN A 255 7.15 0.98 11.49
C ASN A 255 8.53 0.32 11.52
N LEU A 256 9.64 1.06 11.60
CA LEU A 256 10.97 0.45 11.62
C LEU A 256 11.21 -0.44 12.85
N PRO A 257 10.79 -0.05 14.07
CA PRO A 257 10.95 -0.91 15.23
C PRO A 257 10.24 -2.27 15.12
N ARG A 258 9.19 -2.40 14.30
CA ARG A 258 8.44 -3.66 14.14
C ARG A 258 9.27 -4.80 13.56
N MET A 259 10.33 -4.49 12.82
CA MET A 259 11.24 -5.52 12.28
C MET A 259 12.47 -5.76 13.16
N MET A 260 12.68 -4.95 14.22
CA MET A 260 13.89 -5.00 15.04
C MET A 260 13.79 -6.01 16.18
N PRO A 261 14.84 -6.80 16.44
CA PRO A 261 14.98 -7.55 17.69
C PRO A 261 15.07 -6.62 18.91
N ASP A 262 14.74 -7.14 20.08
CA ASP A 262 14.91 -6.44 21.34
C ASP A 262 16.36 -5.96 21.56
N GLY A 263 16.53 -4.73 22.02
CA GLY A 263 17.83 -4.13 22.26
C GLY A 263 18.49 -3.51 21.02
N LEU A 264 17.81 -3.51 19.89
CA LEU A 264 18.25 -2.82 18.67
C LEU A 264 17.29 -1.69 18.28
N GLY A 265 17.87 -0.63 17.75
CA GLY A 265 17.17 0.49 17.15
C GLY A 265 17.83 0.90 15.84
N VAL A 266 17.43 2.01 15.27
CA VAL A 266 17.95 2.47 13.99
C VAL A 266 18.39 3.93 14.06
N GLU A 267 19.45 4.26 13.33
CA GLU A 267 19.84 5.64 13.00
C GLU A 267 19.54 5.88 11.53
N ILE A 268 18.77 6.92 11.25
CA ILE A 268 18.37 7.32 9.90
C ILE A 268 19.09 8.60 9.52
N ASP A 269 19.76 8.59 8.38
CA ASP A 269 20.53 9.70 7.84
C ASP A 269 19.62 10.60 6.98
N ILE A 270 18.99 11.62 7.59
CA ILE A 270 18.15 12.57 6.87
C ILE A 270 18.97 13.28 5.79
N GLY A 271 18.41 13.36 4.57
CA GLY A 271 19.09 13.94 3.40
C GLY A 271 19.84 12.93 2.54
N SER A 272 19.85 11.64 2.91
CA SER A 272 20.46 10.58 2.08
C SER A 272 19.59 10.14 0.89
N TRP A 273 18.35 10.59 0.81
CA TRP A 273 17.45 10.37 -0.32
C TRP A 273 16.69 11.64 -0.72
N PRO A 274 16.20 11.75 -1.98
CA PRO A 274 15.36 12.87 -2.39
C PRO A 274 13.98 12.77 -1.77
N VAL A 275 13.56 13.79 -1.02
CA VAL A 275 12.20 13.89 -0.44
C VAL A 275 11.27 14.49 -1.50
N PRO A 276 10.17 13.82 -1.88
CA PRO A 276 9.19 14.33 -2.82
C PRO A 276 8.61 15.70 -2.40
N PRO A 277 8.36 16.61 -3.35
CA PRO A 277 7.94 17.99 -3.06
C PRO A 277 6.67 18.13 -2.22
N ILE A 278 5.79 17.12 -2.23
CA ILE A 278 4.55 17.14 -1.46
C ILE A 278 4.79 17.23 0.05
N PHE A 279 5.87 16.61 0.57
CA PHE A 279 6.15 16.63 2.00
C PHE A 279 6.58 18.01 2.50
N PRO A 280 7.59 18.68 1.93
CA PRO A 280 7.93 20.05 2.33
C PRO A 280 6.77 21.03 2.06
N PHE A 281 5.95 20.80 1.04
CA PHE A 281 4.77 21.62 0.78
C PHE A 281 3.74 21.52 1.92
N ILE A 282 3.42 20.32 2.40
CA ILE A 282 2.52 20.11 3.55
C ILE A 282 3.15 20.72 4.81
N GLN A 283 4.44 20.51 5.02
CA GLN A 283 5.17 21.03 6.17
C GLN A 283 5.10 22.56 6.24
N GLU A 284 5.35 23.24 5.14
CA GLU A 284 5.29 24.70 5.03
C GLU A 284 3.88 25.22 5.28
N LYS A 285 2.87 24.65 4.59
CA LYS A 285 1.47 25.08 4.71
C LYS A 285 0.90 24.85 6.11
N GLY A 286 1.29 23.77 6.78
CA GLY A 286 0.85 23.41 8.13
C GLY A 286 1.70 24.01 9.24
N GLY A 287 2.85 24.60 8.95
CA GLY A 287 3.81 25.02 9.99
C GLY A 287 4.27 23.85 10.86
N LEU A 288 4.34 22.63 10.29
CA LEU A 288 4.61 21.40 11.01
C LEU A 288 6.11 21.24 11.30
N LYS A 289 6.45 20.63 12.43
CA LYS A 289 7.84 20.31 12.75
C LYS A 289 8.32 19.09 11.97
N SER A 290 9.62 19.02 11.66
CA SER A 290 10.21 17.86 10.96
C SER A 290 9.95 16.54 11.68
N GLU A 291 10.04 16.51 13.01
CA GLU A 291 9.75 15.31 13.81
C GLU A 291 8.31 14.81 13.62
N GLU A 292 7.34 15.73 13.56
CA GLU A 292 5.93 15.41 13.33
C GLU A 292 5.73 14.84 11.91
N MET A 293 6.43 15.39 10.91
CA MET A 293 6.40 14.86 9.54
C MET A 293 6.88 13.41 9.47
N PHE A 294 7.98 13.06 10.12
CA PHE A 294 8.51 11.69 10.18
C PHE A 294 7.68 10.73 11.04
N ASN A 295 6.81 11.25 11.91
CA ASN A 295 5.88 10.44 12.69
C ASN A 295 4.57 10.14 11.95
N VAL A 296 4.19 10.96 10.98
CA VAL A 296 2.92 10.81 10.24
C VAL A 296 3.13 10.21 8.85
N PHE A 297 4.20 10.63 8.16
CA PHE A 297 4.40 10.36 6.75
C PHE A 297 5.64 9.48 6.47
N ASN A 298 5.63 8.85 5.30
CA ASN A 298 6.75 8.05 4.79
C ASN A 298 7.96 8.89 4.35
N MET A 299 7.83 10.20 4.23
CA MET A 299 8.87 11.16 3.84
C MET A 299 9.66 10.78 2.57
N GLY A 300 9.03 10.06 1.65
CA GLY A 300 9.63 9.63 0.38
C GLY A 300 10.20 8.21 0.38
N ILE A 301 10.15 7.49 1.50
CA ILE A 301 10.55 6.08 1.61
C ILE A 301 9.35 5.24 2.05
N GLY A 302 8.85 4.39 1.16
CA GLY A 302 7.67 3.57 1.46
C GLY A 302 8.00 2.14 1.93
N PHE A 303 9.22 1.67 1.70
CA PHE A 303 9.64 0.32 2.10
C PHE A 303 11.12 0.31 2.50
N VAL A 304 11.49 -0.47 3.52
CA VAL A 304 12.85 -0.52 4.06
C VAL A 304 13.30 -1.98 4.19
N LEU A 305 14.56 -2.25 3.79
CA LEU A 305 15.21 -3.54 3.94
C LEU A 305 16.44 -3.39 4.84
N ALA A 306 16.65 -4.34 5.75
CA ALA A 306 17.86 -4.45 6.56
C ALA A 306 18.76 -5.54 5.98
N VAL A 307 20.03 -5.19 5.69
CA VAL A 307 21.01 -6.07 5.06
C VAL A 307 22.37 -5.97 5.75
N LYS A 308 23.24 -6.96 5.59
CA LYS A 308 24.64 -6.83 5.98
C LYS A 308 25.35 -5.83 5.08
N GLU A 309 26.39 -5.18 5.61
CA GLU A 309 27.19 -4.20 4.85
C GLU A 309 27.77 -4.81 3.58
N GLU A 310 28.28 -6.04 3.64
CA GLU A 310 28.86 -6.79 2.53
C GLU A 310 27.84 -7.11 1.40
N ASP A 311 26.56 -7.19 1.72
CA ASP A 311 25.49 -7.54 0.79
C ASP A 311 24.79 -6.32 0.17
N MET A 312 25.01 -5.13 0.71
CA MET A 312 24.28 -3.89 0.35
C MET A 312 24.33 -3.61 -1.16
N THR A 313 25.54 -3.66 -1.75
CA THR A 313 25.72 -3.32 -3.17
C THR A 313 24.96 -4.27 -4.08
N ASP A 314 25.00 -5.57 -3.79
CA ASP A 314 24.31 -6.58 -4.60
C ASP A 314 22.77 -6.44 -4.48
N VAL A 315 22.28 -6.14 -3.28
CA VAL A 315 20.85 -5.96 -3.06
C VAL A 315 20.35 -4.69 -3.77
N ILE A 316 21.06 -3.56 -3.64
CA ILE A 316 20.71 -2.32 -4.37
C ILE A 316 20.71 -2.57 -5.88
N GLN A 317 21.74 -3.23 -6.41
CA GLN A 317 21.81 -3.54 -7.85
C GLN A 317 20.65 -4.43 -8.30
N THR A 318 20.24 -5.40 -7.50
CA THR A 318 19.10 -6.26 -7.81
C THR A 318 17.80 -5.43 -7.85
N LEU A 319 17.57 -4.56 -6.88
CA LEU A 319 16.41 -3.70 -6.83
C LEU A 319 16.35 -2.73 -8.03
N GLU A 320 17.47 -2.06 -8.34
CA GLU A 320 17.58 -1.12 -9.46
C GLU A 320 17.38 -1.80 -10.81
N THR A 321 17.92 -3.00 -11.00
CA THR A 321 17.73 -3.80 -12.22
C THR A 321 16.27 -4.17 -12.43
N ASN A 322 15.50 -4.29 -11.33
CA ASN A 322 14.06 -4.55 -11.36
C ASN A 322 13.20 -3.26 -11.27
N GLY A 323 13.80 -2.09 -11.52
CA GLY A 323 13.10 -0.82 -11.70
C GLY A 323 12.85 -0.03 -10.43
N GLU A 324 13.41 -0.44 -9.28
CA GLU A 324 13.30 0.31 -8.03
C GLU A 324 14.38 1.38 -7.89
N LYS A 325 14.03 2.47 -7.16
CA LYS A 325 15.00 3.44 -6.67
C LYS A 325 15.30 3.14 -5.21
N ALA A 326 16.54 2.73 -4.95
CA ALA A 326 17.00 2.31 -3.64
C ALA A 326 18.10 3.24 -3.12
N TYR A 327 18.05 3.53 -1.82
CA TYR A 327 18.97 4.46 -1.15
C TYR A 327 19.49 3.84 0.15
N LEU A 328 20.77 4.04 0.46
CA LEU A 328 21.29 3.80 1.80
C LEU A 328 20.77 4.92 2.72
N ILE A 329 19.88 4.59 3.65
CA ILE A 329 19.17 5.57 4.48
C ILE A 329 19.57 5.57 5.95
N GLY A 330 20.43 4.63 6.37
CA GLY A 330 20.84 4.54 7.75
C GLY A 330 21.40 3.18 8.13
N ARG A 331 21.45 2.91 9.44
CA ARG A 331 21.99 1.68 10.00
C ARG A 331 21.31 1.25 11.28
N VAL A 332 21.45 -0.02 11.61
CA VAL A 332 21.02 -0.62 12.89
C VAL A 332 22.06 -0.32 13.97
N LYS A 333 21.62 0.11 15.15
CA LYS A 333 22.42 0.39 16.34
C LYS A 333 21.90 -0.31 17.57
N ALA A 334 22.78 -0.47 18.56
CA ALA A 334 22.36 -0.85 19.91
C ALA A 334 21.42 0.22 20.50
N GLY A 335 20.35 -0.22 21.15
CA GLY A 335 19.35 0.67 21.77
C GLY A 335 17.92 0.31 21.39
N SER A 336 17.08 1.29 21.19
CA SER A 336 15.68 1.09 20.77
C SER A 336 15.15 2.28 19.98
N GLY A 337 14.10 2.06 19.19
CA GLY A 337 13.42 3.11 18.44
C GLY A 337 14.22 3.66 17.27
N VAL A 338 13.88 4.87 16.84
CA VAL A 338 14.45 5.56 15.69
C VAL A 338 15.15 6.83 16.14
N VAL A 339 16.40 7.00 15.76
CA VAL A 339 17.18 8.23 15.95
C VAL A 339 17.45 8.82 14.58
N PHE A 340 17.18 10.10 14.42
CA PHE A 340 17.46 10.83 13.20
C PHE A 340 18.81 11.54 13.30
N GLY A 341 19.70 11.30 12.33
CA GLY A 341 20.98 11.96 12.13
C GLY A 341 21.01 12.74 10.82
N GLY A 342 22.10 13.45 10.55
CA GLY A 342 22.28 14.23 9.31
C GLY A 342 21.93 15.72 9.44
N ALA A 343 22.19 16.48 8.35
CA ALA A 343 22.10 17.94 8.32
C ALA A 343 20.67 18.53 8.24
N GLY A 344 19.65 17.69 8.31
CA GLY A 344 18.24 18.08 8.05
C GLY A 344 17.39 18.36 9.30
N LEU A 345 17.96 18.44 10.49
CA LEU A 345 17.23 18.64 11.76
C LEU A 345 17.23 20.09 12.29
N SER A 346 17.66 21.07 11.50
CA SER A 346 17.70 22.48 11.91
C SER A 346 16.52 23.28 11.35
#